data_50ff7e02662c1bc8f5d34b62aa1de8c0
#
_entry.id   50ff7e02662c1bc8f5d34b62aa1de8c0
#
_cell.length_a   1.000
_cell.length_b   1.000
_cell.length_c   1.000
_cell.angle_alpha   90.00
_cell.angle_beta   90.00
_cell.angle_gamma   90.00
#
_symmetry.space_group_name_H-M   'P 1'
#
loop_
_entity.id
_entity.type
_entity.pdbx_description
1 polymer ?
#
loop_
_entity_poly.entity_id
_entity_poly.type
_entity_poly.pdbx_seq_one_letter_code
_entity_poly.pdbx_strand_id
1 'polypeptide(L)'
;MNQNQVNLEPEEPLLPSPSSEMLAYMEKLYPLIFAFKQTKLWKSIRDSEPFAIQMPDGQTGCCILTGNEGDFISLSIYFGDAGWNSICNFYSEPVETEEARLEQMMSQSCVQVVFCRKDGLTETEVQSLRHYARENNIAFRGKNAYFCLRNSEPYHCSWFLETKEQADILELGLRAALDLHKQLGQGKTPAELGISSCVDTLPLYDGKTWSTMVPPERTVSSLTEPLLSDAMQQKIRRMKKGGGKWECQLFPFSSPVLAKEGAPFFPFLLMILDTKREQLLPQQPLQYNADILQKALDSFVQAIIDYGRCPKSIAVCDERTEAILSELCHKCGIFLLKTTRFAMLDEAKASFLEDMEAEKQADDAESEKMIAAFVEHLKDMTVEEIKDDAPLDVIRWLMVSDIPEDLMKKLEKVMEELQ
;
A
#
# COMPACT_ATOMS: atom_id res chain seq x y z
N MET A 1 33.73 -13.07 34.74
CA MET A 1 33.56 -13.94 33.58
C MET A 1 32.17 -14.54 33.67
N ASN A 2 31.22 -13.96 33.00
CA ASN A 2 29.92 -14.57 32.67
C ASN A 2 29.48 -13.92 31.38
N GLN A 3 29.67 -14.65 30.29
CA GLN A 3 29.14 -14.34 28.97
C GLN A 3 27.68 -14.72 28.98
N ASN A 4 26.78 -13.77 29.14
CA ASN A 4 25.39 -13.92 28.74
C ASN A 4 25.36 -13.78 27.21
N GLN A 5 25.46 -14.90 26.51
CA GLN A 5 24.98 -15.00 25.15
C GLN A 5 23.47 -14.89 25.22
N VAL A 6 22.96 -13.74 24.82
CA VAL A 6 21.54 -13.59 24.45
C VAL A 6 21.41 -14.29 23.11
N ASN A 7 20.89 -15.51 23.12
CA ASN A 7 20.38 -16.16 21.93
C ASN A 7 19.21 -15.32 21.42
N LEU A 8 19.46 -14.45 20.48
CA LEU A 8 18.44 -13.91 19.60
C LEU A 8 18.18 -14.99 18.55
N GLU A 9 17.33 -15.96 18.86
CA GLU A 9 16.64 -16.70 17.83
C GLU A 9 15.82 -15.65 17.06
N PRO A 10 15.96 -15.51 15.73
CA PRO A 10 15.09 -14.68 14.96
C PRO A 10 13.70 -15.31 15.05
N GLU A 11 12.77 -14.67 15.78
CA GLU A 11 11.34 -14.96 15.64
C GLU A 11 11.01 -14.69 14.17
N GLU A 12 10.78 -15.76 13.41
CA GLU A 12 10.35 -15.66 12.03
C GLU A 12 9.06 -14.88 11.95
N PRO A 13 8.96 -13.93 11.02
CA PRO A 13 7.68 -13.30 10.76
C PRO A 13 6.74 -14.38 10.21
N LEU A 14 5.84 -14.88 11.05
CA LEU A 14 4.70 -15.64 10.61
C LEU A 14 4.05 -14.85 9.48
N LEU A 15 3.92 -15.43 8.29
CA LEU A 15 3.21 -14.79 7.20
C LEU A 15 1.84 -14.35 7.72
N PRO A 16 1.53 -13.06 7.65
CA PRO A 16 0.32 -12.54 8.26
C PRO A 16 -0.91 -13.22 7.63
N SER A 17 -1.88 -13.53 8.44
CA SER A 17 -3.14 -14.12 8.02
C SER A 17 -4.30 -13.34 8.61
N PRO A 18 -5.47 -13.33 7.94
CA PRO A 18 -6.67 -12.72 8.52
C PRO A 18 -7.01 -13.38 9.85
N SER A 19 -7.55 -12.62 10.80
CA SER A 19 -8.08 -13.20 12.04
C SER A 19 -9.24 -14.16 11.74
N SER A 20 -9.46 -15.16 12.59
CA SER A 20 -10.56 -16.12 12.41
C SER A 20 -11.93 -15.43 12.32
N GLU A 21 -12.14 -14.34 13.07
CA GLU A 21 -13.36 -13.54 13.01
C GLU A 21 -13.50 -12.86 11.65
N MET A 22 -12.43 -12.24 11.14
CA MET A 22 -12.44 -11.58 9.85
C MET A 22 -12.61 -12.58 8.71
N LEU A 23 -11.97 -13.75 8.78
CA LEU A 23 -12.16 -14.81 7.82
C LEU A 23 -13.64 -15.22 7.70
N ALA A 24 -14.35 -15.33 8.83
CA ALA A 24 -15.78 -15.63 8.84
C ALA A 24 -16.66 -14.52 8.19
N TYR A 25 -16.23 -13.25 8.26
CA TYR A 25 -16.89 -12.17 7.51
C TYR A 25 -16.57 -12.26 6.02
N MET A 26 -15.34 -12.55 5.66
CA MET A 26 -14.92 -12.71 4.26
C MET A 26 -15.66 -13.86 3.58
N GLU A 27 -15.85 -14.98 4.27
CA GLU A 27 -16.57 -16.16 3.75
C GLU A 27 -18.03 -15.84 3.40
N LYS A 28 -18.70 -14.93 4.12
CA LYS A 28 -20.06 -14.47 3.79
C LYS A 28 -20.14 -13.72 2.46
N LEU A 29 -19.01 -13.13 2.02
CA LEU A 29 -18.93 -12.41 0.74
C LEU A 29 -18.70 -13.36 -0.46
N TYR A 30 -18.20 -14.58 -0.24
CA TYR A 30 -17.82 -15.49 -1.30
C TYR A 30 -18.96 -15.75 -2.32
N PRO A 31 -20.22 -15.99 -1.92
CA PRO A 31 -21.32 -16.15 -2.89
C PRO A 31 -21.47 -14.95 -3.83
N LEU A 32 -21.36 -13.72 -3.28
CA LEU A 32 -21.48 -12.48 -4.06
C LEU A 32 -20.29 -12.31 -5.01
N ILE A 33 -19.09 -12.63 -4.56
CA ILE A 33 -17.86 -12.50 -5.36
C ILE A 33 -17.89 -13.52 -6.52
N PHE A 34 -18.28 -14.77 -6.28
CA PHE A 34 -18.42 -15.74 -7.34
C PHE A 34 -19.52 -15.35 -8.34
N ALA A 35 -20.66 -14.82 -7.86
CA ALA A 35 -21.70 -14.29 -8.73
C ALA A 35 -21.18 -13.10 -9.56
N PHE A 36 -20.49 -12.14 -8.94
CA PHE A 36 -19.87 -11.00 -9.62
C PHE A 36 -18.86 -11.46 -10.67
N LYS A 37 -18.01 -12.43 -10.38
CA LYS A 37 -17.05 -13.00 -11.33
C LYS A 37 -17.73 -13.52 -12.60
N GLN A 38 -18.90 -14.17 -12.47
CA GLN A 38 -19.64 -14.72 -13.59
C GLN A 38 -20.22 -13.63 -14.50
N THR A 39 -20.54 -12.46 -13.98
CA THR A 39 -21.09 -11.33 -14.77
C THR A 39 -20.12 -10.82 -15.81
N LYS A 40 -18.81 -10.86 -15.53
CA LYS A 40 -17.75 -10.21 -16.32
C LYS A 40 -18.05 -8.72 -16.57
N LEU A 41 -18.66 -8.05 -15.61
CA LEU A 41 -19.15 -6.68 -15.73
C LEU A 41 -18.05 -5.69 -16.16
N TRP A 42 -16.80 -5.94 -15.77
CA TRP A 42 -15.63 -5.18 -16.20
C TRP A 42 -15.37 -5.17 -17.71
N LYS A 43 -16.06 -5.99 -18.50
CA LYS A 43 -16.03 -5.93 -19.96
C LYS A 43 -17.04 -4.94 -20.54
N SER A 44 -18.05 -4.56 -19.77
CA SER A 44 -19.14 -3.68 -20.17
C SER A 44 -19.03 -2.28 -19.57
N ILE A 45 -18.34 -2.15 -18.45
CA ILE A 45 -18.08 -0.89 -17.72
C ILE A 45 -16.58 -0.71 -17.65
N ARG A 46 -16.10 0.48 -18.01
CA ARG A 46 -14.66 0.82 -17.98
C ARG A 46 -14.24 1.34 -16.61
N ASP A 47 -12.95 1.33 -16.34
CA ASP A 47 -12.35 1.93 -15.15
C ASP A 47 -12.59 3.44 -15.04
N SER A 48 -12.73 4.12 -16.19
CA SER A 48 -13.12 5.53 -16.29
C SER A 48 -14.62 5.80 -16.12
N GLU A 49 -15.42 4.78 -15.86
CA GLU A 49 -16.90 4.83 -15.74
C GLU A 49 -17.35 4.41 -14.33
N PRO A 50 -17.05 5.21 -13.28
CA PRO A 50 -17.34 4.86 -11.90
C PRO A 50 -18.84 4.96 -11.57
N PHE A 51 -19.21 4.30 -10.48
CA PHE A 51 -20.50 4.49 -9.81
C PHE A 51 -20.28 4.63 -8.30
N ALA A 52 -21.29 5.08 -7.58
CA ALA A 52 -21.19 5.33 -6.15
C ALA A 52 -22.11 4.40 -5.35
N ILE A 53 -21.75 4.18 -4.07
CA ILE A 53 -22.58 3.53 -3.07
C ILE A 53 -22.79 4.44 -1.87
N GLN A 54 -23.91 4.25 -1.16
CA GLN A 54 -24.21 4.96 0.09
C GLN A 54 -24.53 3.97 1.19
N MET A 55 -23.78 4.05 2.28
CA MET A 55 -24.01 3.26 3.49
C MET A 55 -25.24 3.81 4.27
N PRO A 56 -25.82 3.01 5.17
CA PRO A 56 -27.00 3.42 5.94
C PRO A 56 -26.80 4.67 6.82
N ASP A 57 -25.57 4.97 7.22
CA ASP A 57 -25.20 6.16 7.97
C ASP A 57 -25.06 7.42 7.11
N GLY A 58 -25.21 7.27 5.79
CA GLY A 58 -25.12 8.36 4.81
C GLY A 58 -23.74 8.57 4.20
N GLN A 59 -22.71 7.90 4.69
CA GLN A 59 -21.39 7.95 4.06
C GLN A 59 -21.43 7.33 2.66
N THR A 60 -20.61 7.87 1.76
CA THR A 60 -20.57 7.44 0.36
C THR A 60 -19.18 6.95 -0.05
N GLY A 61 -19.14 6.14 -1.10
CA GLY A 61 -17.90 5.66 -1.70
C GLY A 61 -18.02 5.55 -3.21
N CYS A 62 -16.89 5.68 -3.90
CA CYS A 62 -16.77 5.52 -5.35
C CYS A 62 -16.31 4.11 -5.69
N CYS A 63 -17.02 3.43 -6.57
CA CYS A 63 -16.72 2.09 -7.05
C CYS A 63 -16.07 2.16 -8.44
N ILE A 64 -14.91 1.55 -8.60
CA ILE A 64 -14.19 1.41 -9.86
C ILE A 64 -14.04 -0.06 -10.21
N LEU A 65 -14.39 -0.41 -11.45
CA LEU A 65 -14.17 -1.72 -12.02
C LEU A 65 -12.94 -1.68 -12.93
N THR A 66 -11.97 -2.55 -12.68
CA THR A 66 -10.82 -2.75 -13.58
C THR A 66 -10.89 -4.12 -14.23
N GLY A 67 -10.26 -4.29 -15.38
CA GLY A 67 -10.17 -5.60 -16.04
C GLY A 67 -10.56 -5.62 -17.51
N ASN A 68 -10.79 -4.48 -18.15
CA ASN A 68 -11.09 -4.41 -19.57
C ASN A 68 -9.99 -5.04 -20.44
N GLU A 69 -8.74 -4.84 -20.08
CA GLU A 69 -7.57 -5.40 -20.76
C GLU A 69 -7.26 -6.84 -20.35
N GLY A 70 -7.88 -7.34 -19.30
CA GLY A 70 -7.84 -8.75 -18.88
C GLY A 70 -6.70 -9.13 -17.93
N ASP A 71 -5.79 -8.22 -17.61
CA ASP A 71 -4.64 -8.53 -16.77
C ASP A 71 -4.91 -8.37 -15.28
N PHE A 72 -5.50 -7.26 -14.87
CA PHE A 72 -5.85 -6.98 -13.49
C PHE A 72 -7.36 -6.78 -13.36
N ILE A 73 -8.04 -7.71 -12.72
CA ILE A 73 -9.50 -7.66 -12.54
C ILE A 73 -9.81 -7.35 -11.08
N SER A 74 -10.48 -6.23 -10.83
CA SER A 74 -10.91 -5.87 -9.48
C SER A 74 -12.21 -5.07 -9.46
N LEU A 75 -12.84 -5.06 -8.26
CA LEU A 75 -13.78 -4.03 -7.83
C LEU A 75 -13.13 -3.32 -6.64
N SER A 76 -12.81 -2.06 -6.80
CA SER A 76 -12.22 -1.19 -5.76
C SER A 76 -13.24 -0.17 -5.31
N ILE A 77 -13.38 0.03 -3.99
CA ILE A 77 -14.33 0.95 -3.39
C ILE A 77 -13.56 1.96 -2.56
N TYR A 78 -13.55 3.19 -3.01
CA TYR A 78 -12.90 4.33 -2.38
C TYR A 78 -13.91 5.02 -1.48
N PHE A 79 -13.80 4.79 -0.17
CA PHE A 79 -14.84 5.13 0.80
C PHE A 79 -14.39 6.21 1.78
N GLY A 80 -15.33 7.08 2.18
CA GLY A 80 -15.08 8.19 3.08
C GLY A 80 -14.14 9.26 2.50
N ASP A 81 -13.73 10.23 3.30
CA ASP A 81 -12.91 11.36 2.84
C ASP A 81 -11.57 10.94 2.23
N ALA A 82 -10.89 9.96 2.83
CA ALA A 82 -9.63 9.46 2.31
C ALA A 82 -9.79 8.77 0.95
N GLY A 83 -10.85 7.98 0.78
CA GLY A 83 -11.19 7.35 -0.49
C GLY A 83 -11.54 8.37 -1.57
N TRP A 84 -12.38 9.34 -1.26
CA TRP A 84 -12.73 10.41 -2.20
C TRP A 84 -11.51 11.26 -2.58
N ASN A 85 -10.60 11.56 -1.64
CA ASN A 85 -9.34 12.23 -1.95
C ASN A 85 -8.47 11.42 -2.90
N SER A 86 -8.42 10.09 -2.74
CA SER A 86 -7.72 9.20 -3.68
C SER A 86 -8.30 9.30 -5.09
N ILE A 87 -9.64 9.31 -5.22
CA ILE A 87 -10.32 9.47 -6.51
C ILE A 87 -10.03 10.84 -7.12
N CYS A 88 -10.11 11.92 -6.34
CA CYS A 88 -9.77 13.24 -6.82
C CYS A 88 -8.32 13.31 -7.34
N ASN A 89 -7.39 12.62 -6.68
CA ASN A 89 -6.00 12.54 -7.16
C ASN A 89 -5.87 11.77 -8.49
N PHE A 90 -6.68 10.71 -8.69
CA PHE A 90 -6.70 9.95 -9.94
C PHE A 90 -7.22 10.74 -11.14
N TYR A 91 -8.26 11.53 -10.94
CA TYR A 91 -8.91 12.32 -11.99
C TYR A 91 -8.37 13.75 -12.10
N SER A 92 -7.43 14.16 -11.23
CA SER A 92 -6.69 15.40 -11.40
C SER A 92 -5.74 15.31 -12.61
N GLU A 93 -5.04 16.40 -12.90
CA GLU A 93 -4.19 16.52 -14.09
C GLU A 93 -3.25 15.30 -14.30
N PRO A 94 -2.94 14.97 -15.56
CA PRO A 94 -2.08 13.84 -15.88
C PRO A 94 -0.76 13.94 -15.12
N VAL A 95 -0.40 12.87 -14.45
CA VAL A 95 0.86 12.78 -13.71
C VAL A 95 2.00 12.61 -14.70
N GLU A 96 2.86 13.62 -14.84
CA GLU A 96 3.90 13.67 -15.85
C GLU A 96 5.11 12.80 -15.53
N THR A 97 5.38 12.54 -14.24
CA THR A 97 6.57 11.80 -13.81
C THR A 97 6.21 10.43 -13.23
N GLU A 98 7.12 9.48 -13.37
CA GLU A 98 6.96 8.14 -12.78
C GLU A 98 6.90 8.20 -11.25
N GLU A 99 7.70 9.07 -10.63
CA GLU A 99 7.71 9.29 -9.17
C GLU A 99 6.33 9.76 -8.67
N ALA A 100 5.74 10.75 -9.32
CA ALA A 100 4.41 11.22 -8.94
C ALA A 100 3.31 10.17 -9.19
N ARG A 101 3.47 9.31 -10.23
CA ARG A 101 2.58 8.18 -10.46
C ARG A 101 2.68 7.13 -9.34
N LEU A 102 3.91 6.79 -8.92
CA LEU A 102 4.14 5.88 -7.81
C LEU A 102 3.56 6.45 -6.51
N GLU A 103 3.75 7.75 -6.23
CA GLU A 103 3.15 8.39 -5.07
C GLU A 103 1.62 8.35 -5.13
N GLN A 104 1.02 8.59 -6.29
CA GLN A 104 -0.42 8.47 -6.49
C GLN A 104 -0.91 7.03 -6.17
N MET A 105 -0.17 6.01 -6.58
CA MET A 105 -0.48 4.62 -6.28
C MET A 105 -0.34 4.31 -4.78
N MET A 106 0.72 4.79 -4.14
CA MET A 106 0.96 4.58 -2.71
C MET A 106 -0.03 5.33 -1.80
N SER A 107 -0.61 6.43 -2.28
CA SER A 107 -1.54 7.27 -1.50
C SER A 107 -2.99 6.80 -1.52
N GLN A 108 -3.29 5.63 -2.11
CA GLN A 108 -4.66 5.14 -2.23
C GLN A 108 -5.26 4.69 -0.91
N SER A 109 -6.57 4.97 -0.76
CA SER A 109 -7.40 4.48 0.32
C SER A 109 -8.64 3.80 -0.26
N CYS A 110 -8.69 2.47 -0.22
CA CYS A 110 -9.83 1.70 -0.73
C CYS A 110 -9.90 0.31 -0.13
N VAL A 111 -11.11 -0.27 -0.14
CA VAL A 111 -11.30 -1.71 0.03
C VAL A 111 -11.58 -2.34 -1.32
N GLN A 112 -11.07 -3.55 -1.55
CA GLN A 112 -11.14 -4.15 -2.88
C GLN A 112 -11.26 -5.68 -2.84
N VAL A 113 -11.92 -6.21 -3.87
CA VAL A 113 -11.80 -7.61 -4.27
C VAL A 113 -10.96 -7.67 -5.54
N VAL A 114 -9.89 -8.45 -5.52
CA VAL A 114 -8.96 -8.62 -6.65
C VAL A 114 -8.96 -10.07 -7.07
N PHE A 115 -9.18 -10.34 -8.36
CA PHE A 115 -9.05 -11.69 -8.90
C PHE A 115 -7.60 -11.96 -9.26
N CYS A 116 -7.05 -13.04 -8.72
CA CYS A 116 -5.63 -13.33 -8.77
C CYS A 116 -5.34 -14.82 -9.01
N ARG A 117 -4.07 -15.14 -9.08
CA ARG A 117 -3.55 -16.51 -9.03
C ARG A 117 -3.47 -16.96 -7.57
N LYS A 118 -3.21 -18.27 -7.35
CA LYS A 118 -3.04 -18.85 -6.01
C LYS A 118 -1.89 -18.19 -5.23
N ASP A 119 -0.82 -17.86 -5.91
CA ASP A 119 0.41 -17.24 -5.35
C ASP A 119 0.20 -15.84 -4.75
N GLY A 120 -0.91 -15.16 -5.08
CA GLY A 120 -1.33 -13.89 -4.46
C GLY A 120 -2.10 -14.04 -3.14
N LEU A 121 -2.18 -15.25 -2.56
CA LEU A 121 -2.98 -15.58 -1.39
C LEU A 121 -2.13 -16.24 -0.31
N THR A 122 -2.49 -16.01 0.95
CA THR A 122 -1.97 -16.79 2.06
C THR A 122 -2.54 -18.21 2.05
N GLU A 123 -1.89 -19.12 2.75
CA GLU A 123 -2.35 -20.50 2.86
C GLU A 123 -3.75 -20.57 3.51
N THR A 124 -4.01 -19.76 4.53
CA THR A 124 -5.31 -19.67 5.20
C THR A 124 -6.42 -19.24 4.24
N GLU A 125 -6.18 -18.24 3.39
CA GLU A 125 -7.13 -17.80 2.36
C GLU A 125 -7.38 -18.90 1.33
N VAL A 126 -6.34 -19.57 0.87
CA VAL A 126 -6.45 -20.70 -0.08
C VAL A 126 -7.27 -21.84 0.50
N GLN A 127 -7.03 -22.21 1.76
CA GLN A 127 -7.77 -23.28 2.44
C GLN A 127 -9.26 -22.93 2.58
N SER A 128 -9.59 -21.71 3.03
CA SER A 128 -10.97 -21.23 3.13
C SER A 128 -11.67 -21.23 1.78
N LEU A 129 -11.04 -20.67 0.73
CA LEU A 129 -11.62 -20.69 -0.62
C LEU A 129 -11.83 -22.08 -1.18
N ARG A 130 -10.88 -23.00 -0.96
CA ARG A 130 -11.01 -24.40 -1.40
C ARG A 130 -12.11 -25.14 -0.64
N HIS A 131 -12.25 -24.89 0.67
CA HIS A 131 -13.34 -25.45 1.47
C HIS A 131 -14.68 -25.01 0.91
N TYR A 132 -14.89 -23.72 0.77
CA TYR A 132 -16.13 -23.17 0.18
C TYR A 132 -16.40 -23.69 -1.23
N ALA A 133 -15.38 -23.79 -2.07
CA ALA A 133 -15.53 -24.27 -3.44
C ALA A 133 -15.94 -25.76 -3.50
N ARG A 134 -15.41 -26.61 -2.60
CA ARG A 134 -15.83 -28.02 -2.50
C ARG A 134 -17.30 -28.15 -2.13
N GLU A 135 -17.76 -27.40 -1.12
CA GLU A 135 -19.17 -27.44 -0.68
C GLU A 135 -20.14 -26.94 -1.76
N ASN A 136 -19.70 -26.01 -2.60
CA ASN A 136 -20.54 -25.39 -3.63
C ASN A 136 -20.28 -25.92 -5.05
N ASN A 137 -19.49 -26.98 -5.22
CA ASN A 137 -19.11 -27.57 -6.51
C ASN A 137 -18.51 -26.55 -7.50
N ILE A 138 -17.69 -25.63 -7.00
CA ILE A 138 -16.99 -24.61 -7.80
C ILE A 138 -15.60 -25.13 -8.16
N ALA A 139 -15.21 -24.99 -9.44
CA ALA A 139 -13.87 -25.33 -9.90
C ALA A 139 -13.05 -24.06 -10.17
N PHE A 140 -11.86 -23.97 -9.58
CA PHE A 140 -10.89 -22.93 -9.91
C PHE A 140 -10.20 -23.24 -11.24
N ARG A 141 -10.39 -22.39 -12.25
CA ARG A 141 -9.82 -22.56 -13.59
C ARG A 141 -9.34 -21.23 -14.15
N GLY A 142 -8.12 -21.23 -14.71
CA GLY A 142 -7.53 -20.06 -15.38
C GLY A 142 -6.71 -19.14 -14.49
N LYS A 143 -6.06 -18.14 -15.10
CA LYS A 143 -5.11 -17.21 -14.49
C LYS A 143 -5.69 -16.45 -13.27
N ASN A 144 -6.94 -15.99 -13.36
CA ASN A 144 -7.63 -15.24 -12.31
C ASN A 144 -8.68 -16.12 -11.61
N ALA A 145 -8.29 -17.36 -11.23
CA ALA A 145 -9.21 -18.34 -10.66
C ALA A 145 -9.62 -17.98 -9.24
N TYR A 146 -8.67 -17.53 -8.44
CA TYR A 146 -8.85 -17.14 -7.06
C TYR A 146 -9.21 -15.66 -6.93
N PHE A 147 -9.42 -15.19 -5.71
CA PHE A 147 -9.57 -13.77 -5.37
C PHE A 147 -9.08 -13.54 -3.95
N CYS A 148 -8.64 -12.34 -3.68
CA CYS A 148 -8.33 -11.84 -2.34
C CYS A 148 -9.16 -10.60 -2.02
N LEU A 149 -9.38 -10.38 -0.73
CA LEU A 149 -10.02 -9.18 -0.18
C LEU A 149 -8.95 -8.36 0.52
N ARG A 150 -8.81 -7.11 0.11
CA ARG A 150 -7.72 -6.24 0.60
C ARG A 150 -8.25 -4.88 1.02
N ASN A 151 -7.63 -4.34 2.03
CA ASN A 151 -7.69 -2.94 2.43
C ASN A 151 -6.39 -2.26 2.01
N SER A 152 -6.48 -1.11 1.40
CA SER A 152 -5.35 -0.25 1.07
C SER A 152 -5.49 1.05 1.85
N GLU A 153 -4.49 1.38 2.65
CA GLU A 153 -4.38 2.64 3.36
C GLU A 153 -3.25 3.48 2.77
N PRO A 154 -3.33 4.81 2.84
CA PRO A 154 -2.29 5.67 2.29
C PRO A 154 -0.90 5.29 2.82
N TYR A 155 0.01 5.04 1.89
CA TYR A 155 1.41 4.67 2.13
C TYR A 155 1.61 3.38 2.92
N HIS A 156 0.63 2.46 2.85
CA HIS A 156 0.77 1.08 3.32
C HIS A 156 0.61 0.11 2.16
N CYS A 157 1.22 -1.06 2.29
CA CYS A 157 0.92 -2.16 1.37
C CYS A 157 -0.52 -2.62 1.55
N SER A 158 -1.12 -3.08 0.47
CA SER A 158 -2.45 -3.68 0.54
C SER A 158 -2.47 -4.83 1.56
N TRP A 159 -3.42 -4.77 2.49
CA TRP A 159 -3.49 -5.68 3.63
C TRP A 159 -4.84 -6.38 3.69
N PHE A 160 -5.02 -7.29 4.64
CA PHE A 160 -6.30 -7.93 4.89
C PHE A 160 -7.35 -6.91 5.33
N LEU A 161 -8.62 -7.26 5.19
CA LEU A 161 -9.67 -6.53 5.88
C LEU A 161 -9.49 -6.73 7.39
N GLU A 162 -9.65 -5.65 8.15
CA GLU A 162 -9.44 -5.64 9.59
C GLU A 162 -10.75 -5.38 10.36
N THR A 163 -11.74 -4.81 9.69
CA THR A 163 -13.01 -4.43 10.32
C THR A 163 -14.22 -4.97 9.58
N LYS A 164 -15.30 -5.21 10.34
CA LYS A 164 -16.59 -5.58 9.77
C LYS A 164 -17.11 -4.50 8.81
N GLU A 165 -16.86 -3.23 9.10
CA GLU A 165 -17.27 -2.11 8.25
C GLU A 165 -16.66 -2.21 6.84
N GLN A 166 -15.39 -2.54 6.74
CA GLN A 166 -14.72 -2.78 5.44
C GLN A 166 -15.39 -3.91 4.67
N ALA A 167 -15.81 -4.98 5.34
CA ALA A 167 -16.55 -6.08 4.72
C ALA A 167 -17.96 -5.65 4.28
N ASP A 168 -18.66 -4.85 5.10
CA ASP A 168 -20.00 -4.33 4.78
C ASP A 168 -19.96 -3.38 3.56
N ILE A 169 -18.92 -2.54 3.45
CA ILE A 169 -18.67 -1.67 2.29
C ILE A 169 -18.49 -2.53 1.00
N LEU A 170 -17.65 -3.57 1.09
CA LEU A 170 -17.45 -4.50 -0.02
C LEU A 170 -18.73 -5.24 -0.40
N GLU A 171 -19.53 -5.67 0.57
CA GLU A 171 -20.83 -6.31 0.32
C GLU A 171 -21.75 -5.39 -0.49
N LEU A 172 -21.86 -4.12 -0.07
CA LEU A 172 -22.71 -3.14 -0.73
C LEU A 172 -22.25 -2.87 -2.17
N GLY A 173 -20.94 -2.71 -2.38
CA GLY A 173 -20.37 -2.52 -3.72
C GLY A 173 -20.60 -3.73 -4.64
N LEU A 174 -20.43 -4.95 -4.14
CA LEU A 174 -20.73 -6.17 -4.89
C LEU A 174 -22.22 -6.26 -5.25
N ARG A 175 -23.12 -5.92 -4.33
CA ARG A 175 -24.56 -5.87 -4.59
C ARG A 175 -24.92 -4.82 -5.64
N ALA A 176 -24.29 -3.63 -5.57
CA ALA A 176 -24.45 -2.59 -6.60
C ALA A 176 -23.99 -3.08 -7.97
N ALA A 177 -22.82 -3.71 -8.06
CA ALA A 177 -22.30 -4.26 -9.31
C ALA A 177 -23.20 -5.37 -9.89
N LEU A 178 -23.75 -6.24 -9.04
CA LEU A 178 -24.68 -7.29 -9.47
C LEU A 178 -26.02 -6.72 -9.95
N ASP A 179 -26.57 -5.71 -9.27
CA ASP A 179 -27.81 -5.04 -9.72
C ASP A 179 -27.58 -4.29 -11.02
N LEU A 180 -26.44 -3.60 -11.16
CA LEU A 180 -26.04 -2.96 -12.40
C LEU A 180 -25.99 -3.94 -13.57
N HIS A 181 -25.33 -5.10 -13.39
CA HIS A 181 -25.32 -6.17 -14.39
C HIS A 181 -26.74 -6.63 -14.78
N LYS A 182 -27.62 -6.80 -13.80
CA LYS A 182 -29.02 -7.17 -14.03
C LYS A 182 -29.73 -6.13 -14.88
N GLN A 183 -29.56 -4.83 -14.63
CA GLN A 183 -30.19 -3.77 -15.40
C GLN A 183 -29.67 -3.71 -16.85
N LEU A 184 -28.35 -3.90 -17.05
CA LEU A 184 -27.77 -4.03 -18.39
C LEU A 184 -28.33 -5.25 -19.14
N GLY A 185 -28.50 -6.37 -18.43
CA GLY A 185 -29.17 -7.59 -19.00
C GLY A 185 -30.64 -7.39 -19.37
N GLN A 186 -31.29 -6.37 -18.82
CA GLN A 186 -32.66 -5.95 -19.19
C GLN A 186 -32.71 -5.00 -20.40
N GLY A 187 -31.56 -4.74 -21.02
CA GLY A 187 -31.46 -3.93 -22.24
C GLY A 187 -31.13 -2.46 -21.98
N LYS A 188 -30.89 -2.01 -20.73
CA LYS A 188 -30.40 -0.66 -20.45
C LYS A 188 -28.95 -0.53 -20.88
N THR A 189 -28.57 0.64 -21.35
CA THR A 189 -27.19 0.99 -21.64
C THR A 189 -26.51 1.63 -20.41
N PRO A 190 -25.18 1.63 -20.29
CA PRO A 190 -24.48 2.37 -19.22
C PRO A 190 -24.91 3.84 -19.14
N ALA A 191 -25.05 4.51 -20.28
CA ALA A 191 -25.45 5.92 -20.33
C ALA A 191 -26.88 6.15 -19.78
N GLU A 192 -27.83 5.25 -20.03
CA GLU A 192 -29.20 5.33 -19.45
C GLU A 192 -29.20 5.10 -17.94
N LEU A 193 -28.16 4.46 -17.40
CA LEU A 193 -27.95 4.27 -15.98
C LEU A 193 -27.11 5.41 -15.34
N GLY A 194 -26.78 6.44 -16.13
CA GLY A 194 -25.95 7.56 -15.68
C GLY A 194 -24.47 7.23 -15.55
N ILE A 195 -24.03 6.07 -16.07
CA ILE A 195 -22.64 5.64 -16.05
C ILE A 195 -21.93 6.25 -17.25
N SER A 196 -20.92 7.05 -16.98
CA SER A 196 -20.11 7.73 -18.00
C SER A 196 -18.73 8.04 -17.46
N SER A 197 -17.83 8.42 -18.37
CA SER A 197 -16.50 8.94 -17.99
C SER A 197 -16.52 10.39 -17.46
N CYS A 198 -17.70 11.03 -17.48
CA CYS A 198 -17.91 12.35 -16.84
C CYS A 198 -18.20 12.09 -15.35
N VAL A 199 -17.31 12.53 -14.48
CA VAL A 199 -17.41 12.35 -13.03
C VAL A 199 -18.13 13.49 -12.30
N ASP A 200 -18.71 14.46 -13.02
CA ASP A 200 -19.47 15.56 -12.40
C ASP A 200 -20.70 15.06 -11.62
N THR A 201 -21.28 13.96 -12.09
CA THR A 201 -22.36 13.26 -11.39
C THR A 201 -22.19 11.75 -11.53
N LEU A 202 -22.43 11.03 -10.44
CA LEU A 202 -22.34 9.57 -10.40
C LEU A 202 -23.69 8.94 -10.08
N PRO A 203 -24.03 7.77 -10.69
CA PRO A 203 -25.12 6.94 -10.20
C PRO A 203 -24.79 6.41 -8.81
N LEU A 204 -25.74 6.56 -7.90
CA LEU A 204 -25.60 6.22 -6.48
C LEU A 204 -26.56 5.09 -6.11
N TYR A 205 -26.02 4.02 -5.56
CA TYR A 205 -26.79 2.88 -5.04
C TYR A 205 -26.85 2.89 -3.50
N ASP A 206 -28.07 2.90 -2.94
CA ASP A 206 -28.33 2.93 -1.48
C ASP A 206 -28.58 1.55 -0.87
N GLY A 207 -28.33 0.47 -1.63
CA GLY A 207 -28.65 -0.91 -1.26
C GLY A 207 -30.02 -1.40 -1.79
N LYS A 208 -30.84 -0.50 -2.36
CA LYS A 208 -32.18 -0.82 -2.89
C LYS A 208 -32.48 -0.15 -4.22
N THR A 209 -32.15 1.11 -4.34
CA THR A 209 -32.50 1.96 -5.48
C THR A 209 -31.29 2.73 -5.99
N TRP A 210 -31.38 3.14 -7.26
CA TRP A 210 -30.40 4.02 -7.87
C TRP A 210 -30.93 5.46 -7.90
N SER A 211 -30.07 6.37 -7.55
CA SER A 211 -30.25 7.83 -7.65
C SER A 211 -29.00 8.45 -8.28
N THR A 212 -28.83 9.74 -8.17
CA THR A 212 -27.63 10.45 -8.67
C THR A 212 -27.04 11.28 -7.54
N MET A 213 -25.71 11.34 -7.47
CA MET A 213 -24.99 12.21 -6.55
C MET A 213 -23.95 13.06 -7.28
N VAL A 214 -23.62 14.20 -6.70
CA VAL A 214 -22.41 14.96 -7.06
C VAL A 214 -21.29 14.47 -6.15
N PRO A 215 -20.14 14.05 -6.69
CA PRO A 215 -19.00 13.66 -5.88
C PRO A 215 -18.58 14.79 -4.93
N PRO A 216 -18.14 14.47 -3.70
CA PRO A 216 -17.64 15.49 -2.79
C PRO A 216 -16.39 16.14 -3.36
N GLU A 217 -16.22 17.42 -3.09
CA GLU A 217 -14.97 18.12 -3.38
C GLU A 217 -13.82 17.53 -2.55
N ARG A 218 -12.61 17.68 -3.07
CA ARG A 218 -11.41 17.25 -2.36
C ARG A 218 -11.34 17.92 -1.00
N THR A 219 -11.31 17.11 0.06
CA THR A 219 -11.08 17.63 1.41
C THR A 219 -9.59 17.96 1.58
N VAL A 220 -9.30 19.07 2.23
CA VAL A 220 -7.91 19.40 2.60
C VAL A 220 -7.38 18.32 3.53
N SER A 221 -6.17 17.88 3.30
CA SER A 221 -5.52 16.84 4.12
C SER A 221 -5.65 17.15 5.62
N SER A 222 -6.06 16.16 6.39
CA SER A 222 -6.15 16.22 7.86
C SER A 222 -4.79 16.16 8.57
N LEU A 223 -3.69 16.41 7.84
CA LEU A 223 -2.37 16.44 8.46
C LEU A 223 -2.27 17.61 9.43
N THR A 224 -1.85 17.32 10.64
CA THR A 224 -1.66 18.31 11.69
C THR A 224 -0.53 19.27 11.29
N GLU A 225 -0.81 20.58 11.31
CA GLU A 225 0.23 21.58 11.08
C GLU A 225 1.35 21.45 12.14
N PRO A 226 2.61 21.40 11.71
CA PRO A 226 3.72 21.21 12.63
C PRO A 226 3.96 22.48 13.46
N LEU A 227 4.23 22.28 14.75
CA LEU A 227 4.46 23.37 15.71
C LEU A 227 5.89 23.33 16.25
N LEU A 228 6.60 24.44 16.13
CA LEU A 228 7.91 24.59 16.73
C LEU A 228 7.79 25.08 18.19
N SER A 229 8.25 24.26 19.14
CA SER A 229 8.23 24.66 20.56
C SER A 229 9.18 25.85 20.84
N ASP A 230 8.78 26.72 21.79
CA ASP A 230 9.60 27.88 22.17
C ASP A 230 11.01 27.51 22.64
N ALA A 231 11.15 26.38 23.33
CA ALA A 231 12.43 25.88 23.79
C ALA A 231 13.36 25.53 22.61
N MET A 232 12.85 24.83 21.60
CA MET A 232 13.61 24.49 20.39
C MET A 232 13.93 25.73 19.56
N GLN A 233 12.97 26.66 19.41
CA GLN A 233 13.20 27.94 18.75
C GLN A 233 14.36 28.70 19.39
N GLN A 234 14.36 28.84 20.71
CA GLN A 234 15.43 29.53 21.43
C GLN A 234 16.80 28.81 21.28
N LYS A 235 16.80 27.48 21.30
CA LYS A 235 18.02 26.68 21.11
C LYS A 235 18.60 26.93 19.72
N ILE A 236 17.80 26.86 18.66
CA ILE A 236 18.24 27.07 17.27
C ILE A 236 18.73 28.52 17.06
N ARG A 237 18.01 29.52 17.60
CA ARG A 237 18.42 30.94 17.49
C ARG A 237 19.80 31.22 18.10
N ARG A 238 20.18 30.51 19.16
CA ARG A 238 21.50 30.64 19.82
C ARG A 238 22.63 29.92 19.10
N MET A 239 22.27 29.02 18.15
CA MET A 239 23.27 28.27 17.42
C MET A 239 24.07 29.14 16.44
N LYS A 240 25.30 28.77 16.19
CA LYS A 240 26.16 29.43 15.21
C LYS A 240 25.62 29.21 13.82
N LYS A 241 25.28 30.28 13.09
CA LYS A 241 24.89 30.20 11.72
C LYS A 241 26.05 29.69 10.86
N GLY A 242 25.87 28.53 10.22
CA GLY A 242 26.94 27.78 9.56
C GLY A 242 27.34 28.29 8.18
N GLY A 243 26.64 29.26 7.60
CA GLY A 243 27.04 29.92 6.36
C GLY A 243 26.83 29.11 5.07
N GLY A 244 26.00 28.07 5.05
CA GLY A 244 25.65 27.27 3.89
C GLY A 244 24.16 27.38 3.51
N LYS A 245 23.86 27.09 2.27
CA LYS A 245 22.53 26.74 1.80
C LYS A 245 22.34 25.25 2.05
N TRP A 246 21.20 24.85 2.59
CA TRP A 246 20.79 23.46 2.64
C TRP A 246 19.68 23.22 1.62
N GLU A 247 19.63 22.03 1.10
CA GLU A 247 18.52 21.53 0.28
C GLU A 247 17.79 20.45 1.06
N CYS A 248 16.45 20.49 1.05
CA CYS A 248 15.65 19.62 1.89
C CYS A 248 14.40 19.17 1.16
N GLN A 249 14.08 17.87 1.26
CA GLN A 249 12.87 17.26 0.71
C GLN A 249 12.36 16.14 1.62
N LEU A 250 11.04 16.11 1.86
CA LEU A 250 10.32 14.97 2.42
C LEU A 250 9.57 14.25 1.30
N PHE A 251 9.92 13.00 1.03
CA PHE A 251 9.29 12.21 -0.03
C PHE A 251 9.03 10.76 0.41
N PRO A 252 8.00 10.09 -0.13
CA PRO A 252 7.77 8.68 0.12
C PRO A 252 8.81 7.83 -0.61
N PHE A 253 9.30 6.80 0.07
CA PHE A 253 10.24 5.84 -0.51
C PHE A 253 9.47 4.63 -1.05
N SER A 254 9.77 4.19 -2.27
CA SER A 254 8.99 3.18 -2.99
C SER A 254 9.20 1.73 -2.51
N SER A 255 10.23 1.46 -1.71
CA SER A 255 10.42 0.15 -1.11
C SER A 255 9.76 0.09 0.26
N PRO A 256 8.81 -0.84 0.48
CA PRO A 256 8.14 -0.96 1.75
C PRO A 256 9.06 -1.54 2.82
N VAL A 257 8.81 -1.17 4.08
CA VAL A 257 9.45 -1.75 5.25
C VAL A 257 8.42 -2.50 6.09
N LEU A 258 8.87 -3.57 6.76
CA LEU A 258 8.02 -4.34 7.65
C LEU A 258 7.70 -3.50 8.89
N ALA A 259 6.43 -3.42 9.23
CA ALA A 259 6.01 -2.91 10.52
C ALA A 259 6.23 -4.00 11.60
N LYS A 260 6.38 -3.60 12.86
CA LYS A 260 6.39 -4.57 13.97
C LYS A 260 5.05 -5.28 14.11
N GLU A 261 3.98 -4.58 13.79
CA GLU A 261 2.60 -5.07 13.78
C GLU A 261 1.87 -4.40 12.61
N GLY A 262 0.92 -5.11 11.99
CA GLY A 262 0.09 -4.61 10.88
C GLY A 262 0.75 -4.69 9.50
N ALA A 263 0.24 -3.88 8.58
CA ALA A 263 0.68 -3.85 7.19
C ALA A 263 2.09 -3.30 7.03
N PRO A 264 2.91 -3.84 6.12
CA PRO A 264 4.11 -3.17 5.68
C PRO A 264 3.77 -1.78 5.12
N PHE A 265 4.66 -0.82 5.29
CA PHE A 265 4.41 0.57 4.89
C PHE A 265 5.54 1.15 4.05
N PHE A 266 5.23 2.14 3.23
CA PHE A 266 6.18 2.91 2.47
C PHE A 266 6.69 4.08 3.34
N PRO A 267 7.95 4.05 3.77
CA PRO A 267 8.47 5.08 4.67
C PRO A 267 8.64 6.41 3.94
N PHE A 268 8.50 7.51 4.68
CA PHE A 268 8.91 8.81 4.21
C PHE A 268 10.36 9.07 4.63
N LEU A 269 11.15 9.57 3.68
CA LEU A 269 12.52 9.97 3.90
C LEU A 269 12.63 11.48 3.87
N LEU A 270 13.19 12.06 4.94
CA LEU A 270 13.57 13.46 5.00
C LEU A 270 15.04 13.56 4.59
N MET A 271 15.32 13.96 3.34
CA MET A 271 16.69 14.20 2.92
C MET A 271 17.09 15.64 3.16
N ILE A 272 18.26 15.84 3.77
CA ILE A 272 18.84 17.14 4.09
C ILE A 272 20.28 17.14 3.60
N LEU A 273 20.61 18.05 2.68
CA LEU A 273 21.96 18.19 2.12
C LEU A 273 22.55 19.54 2.46
N ASP A 274 23.71 19.57 3.14
CA ASP A 274 24.56 20.77 3.23
C ASP A 274 25.32 20.94 1.90
N THR A 275 24.84 21.81 1.02
CA THR A 275 25.43 22.03 -0.31
C THR A 275 26.86 22.56 -0.27
N LYS A 276 27.29 23.18 0.83
CA LYS A 276 28.65 23.68 0.96
C LYS A 276 29.67 22.60 1.28
N ARG A 277 29.24 21.54 1.98
CA ARG A 277 30.09 20.42 2.37
C ARG A 277 29.81 19.16 1.58
N GLU A 278 28.80 19.21 0.73
CA GLU A 278 28.36 18.05 -0.06
C GLU A 278 28.04 16.85 0.84
N GLN A 279 27.38 17.13 1.97
CA GLN A 279 27.12 16.15 3.00
C GLN A 279 25.64 15.97 3.23
N LEU A 280 25.15 14.75 3.03
CA LEU A 280 23.83 14.32 3.50
C LEU A 280 23.85 14.18 5.03
N LEU A 281 22.85 14.73 5.68
CA LEU A 281 22.65 14.56 7.11
C LEU A 281 21.84 13.29 7.35
N PRO A 282 22.25 12.43 8.29
CA PRO A 282 21.54 11.18 8.57
C PRO A 282 20.14 11.46 9.11
N GLN A 283 19.17 10.76 8.58
CA GLN A 283 17.78 10.81 9.00
C GLN A 283 17.24 9.39 9.17
N GLN A 284 16.17 9.26 9.96
CA GLN A 284 15.48 8.01 10.13
C GLN A 284 14.21 7.96 9.25
N PRO A 285 13.84 6.78 8.75
CA PRO A 285 12.57 6.62 8.04
C PRO A 285 11.38 6.99 8.94
N LEU A 286 10.41 7.69 8.38
CA LEU A 286 9.19 8.12 9.08
C LEU A 286 7.99 7.34 8.53
N GLN A 287 7.15 6.80 9.42
CA GLN A 287 5.89 6.19 9.02
C GLN A 287 4.82 7.27 8.81
N TYR A 288 4.04 7.15 7.73
CA TYR A 288 2.93 8.04 7.43
C TYR A 288 1.81 7.90 8.49
N ASN A 289 1.41 9.04 9.03
CA ASN A 289 0.25 9.19 9.93
C ASN A 289 -0.13 10.67 10.03
N ALA A 290 -1.15 10.99 10.82
CA ALA A 290 -1.61 12.38 11.00
C ALA A 290 -0.50 13.34 11.49
N ASP A 291 0.51 12.83 12.21
CA ASP A 291 1.60 13.63 12.80
C ASP A 291 2.88 13.61 11.94
N ILE A 292 2.83 13.13 10.70
CA ILE A 292 4.03 12.99 9.85
C ILE A 292 4.79 14.31 9.70
N LEU A 293 4.07 15.43 9.55
CA LEU A 293 4.70 16.75 9.39
C LEU A 293 5.41 17.18 10.67
N GLN A 294 4.83 16.91 11.85
CA GLN A 294 5.47 17.19 13.14
C GLN A 294 6.73 16.34 13.33
N LYS A 295 6.65 15.05 13.04
CA LYS A 295 7.82 14.14 13.12
C LYS A 295 8.95 14.57 12.18
N ALA A 296 8.61 15.02 10.97
CA ALA A 296 9.58 15.53 10.02
C ALA A 296 10.22 16.84 10.53
N LEU A 297 9.44 17.76 11.12
CA LEU A 297 9.97 18.96 11.74
C LEU A 297 10.92 18.62 12.91
N ASP A 298 10.52 17.70 13.78
CA ASP A 298 11.32 17.27 14.93
C ASP A 298 12.65 16.63 14.47
N SER A 299 12.59 15.76 13.44
CA SER A 299 13.78 15.18 12.80
C SER A 299 14.69 16.26 12.22
N PHE A 300 14.13 17.24 11.52
CA PHE A 300 14.90 18.35 10.96
C PHE A 300 15.58 19.19 12.05
N VAL A 301 14.84 19.51 13.11
CA VAL A 301 15.36 20.24 14.28
C VAL A 301 16.49 19.46 14.97
N GLN A 302 16.32 18.15 15.12
CA GLN A 302 17.34 17.29 15.70
C GLN A 302 18.60 17.26 14.81
N ALA A 303 18.44 17.18 13.48
CA ALA A 303 19.56 17.25 12.54
C ALA A 303 20.36 18.56 12.69
N ILE A 304 19.68 19.70 12.81
CA ILE A 304 20.37 20.99 13.09
C ILE A 304 21.17 20.92 14.39
N ILE A 305 20.57 20.33 15.44
CA ILE A 305 21.20 20.25 16.76
C ILE A 305 22.44 19.36 16.72
N ASP A 306 22.33 18.18 16.12
CA ASP A 306 23.41 17.19 16.05
C ASP A 306 24.55 17.68 15.15
N TYR A 307 24.19 18.37 14.07
CA TYR A 307 25.18 19.01 13.19
C TYR A 307 25.90 20.19 13.84
N GLY A 308 25.34 20.75 14.92
CA GLY A 308 25.92 21.85 15.69
C GLY A 308 25.92 23.21 14.98
N ARG A 309 25.20 23.35 13.87
CA ARG A 309 25.14 24.59 13.07
C ARG A 309 23.79 24.78 12.43
N CYS A 310 23.29 26.00 12.44
CA CYS A 310 22.07 26.39 11.77
C CYS A 310 22.36 26.89 10.34
N PRO A 311 21.65 26.44 9.28
CA PRO A 311 21.84 26.96 7.94
C PRO A 311 21.44 28.42 7.82
N LYS A 312 21.97 29.14 6.83
CA LYS A 312 21.51 30.50 6.51
C LYS A 312 20.25 30.48 5.69
N SER A 313 20.15 29.53 4.78
CA SER A 313 18.98 29.33 3.92
C SER A 313 18.71 27.86 3.68
N ILE A 314 17.44 27.55 3.42
CA ILE A 314 16.98 26.21 3.07
C ILE A 314 16.22 26.34 1.75
N ALA A 315 16.54 25.51 0.76
CA ALA A 315 15.80 25.37 -0.46
C ALA A 315 14.84 24.18 -0.36
N VAL A 316 13.63 24.37 -0.83
CA VAL A 316 12.55 23.35 -0.93
C VAL A 316 11.95 23.40 -2.32
N CYS A 317 11.45 22.27 -2.85
CA CYS A 317 10.85 22.19 -4.17
C CYS A 317 9.39 21.71 -4.14
N ASP A 318 8.86 21.35 -2.99
CA ASP A 318 7.50 20.84 -2.84
C ASP A 318 6.75 21.51 -1.68
N GLU A 319 5.41 21.53 -1.77
CA GLU A 319 4.55 22.18 -0.78
C GLU A 319 4.58 21.48 0.58
N ARG A 320 4.78 20.16 0.61
CA ARG A 320 4.85 19.37 1.85
C ARG A 320 6.05 19.78 2.70
N THR A 321 7.23 19.82 2.08
CA THR A 321 8.47 20.24 2.76
C THR A 321 8.43 21.72 3.13
N GLU A 322 7.81 22.56 2.29
CA GLU A 322 7.56 23.96 2.60
C GLU A 322 6.70 24.12 3.86
N ALA A 323 5.58 23.41 3.94
CA ALA A 323 4.68 23.47 5.10
C ALA A 323 5.39 23.09 6.40
N ILE A 324 6.28 22.09 6.37
CA ILE A 324 7.08 21.67 7.54
C ILE A 324 8.02 22.76 8.00
N LEU A 325 8.70 23.45 7.09
CA LEU A 325 9.84 24.31 7.42
C LEU A 325 9.50 25.80 7.49
N SER A 326 8.33 26.22 7.02
CA SER A 326 7.93 27.65 6.95
C SER A 326 7.96 28.32 8.31
N GLU A 327 7.31 27.74 9.32
CA GLU A 327 7.28 28.31 10.67
C GLU A 327 8.66 28.36 11.31
N LEU A 328 9.44 27.25 11.21
CA LEU A 328 10.81 27.19 11.71
C LEU A 328 11.67 28.27 11.08
N CYS A 329 11.64 28.39 9.75
CA CYS A 329 12.44 29.36 9.01
C CYS A 329 12.10 30.80 9.44
N HIS A 330 10.82 31.13 9.49
CA HIS A 330 10.35 32.43 9.93
C HIS A 330 10.76 32.74 11.38
N LYS A 331 10.51 31.81 12.32
CA LYS A 331 10.81 32.00 13.74
C LYS A 331 12.30 32.01 14.04
N CYS A 332 13.14 31.29 13.29
CA CYS A 332 14.58 31.19 13.55
C CYS A 332 15.44 32.10 12.66
N GLY A 333 14.85 32.88 11.78
CA GLY A 333 15.58 33.81 10.89
C GLY A 333 16.45 33.04 9.88
N ILE A 334 15.89 31.98 9.29
CA ILE A 334 16.46 31.19 8.21
C ILE A 334 15.72 31.60 6.92
N PHE A 335 16.43 31.81 5.82
CA PHE A 335 15.79 32.14 4.56
C PHE A 335 15.24 30.86 3.92
N LEU A 336 13.91 30.76 3.72
CA LEU A 336 13.28 29.70 2.95
C LEU A 336 13.25 30.09 1.47
N LEU A 337 13.80 29.24 0.62
CA LEU A 337 13.93 29.46 -0.82
C LEU A 337 13.08 28.40 -1.55
N LYS A 338 12.04 28.85 -2.24
CA LYS A 338 11.29 27.96 -3.14
C LYS A 338 12.05 27.82 -4.45
N THR A 339 12.22 26.61 -4.93
CA THR A 339 12.87 26.30 -6.19
C THR A 339 12.09 25.22 -6.94
N THR A 340 12.21 25.18 -8.23
CA THR A 340 11.60 24.13 -9.08
C THR A 340 12.53 22.92 -9.25
N ARG A 341 13.81 23.06 -8.86
CA ARG A 341 14.81 22.01 -8.97
C ARG A 341 15.92 22.24 -7.94
N PHE A 342 16.45 21.17 -7.38
CA PHE A 342 17.63 21.24 -6.54
C PHE A 342 18.91 21.31 -7.37
N ALA A 343 19.93 21.90 -6.79
CA ALA A 343 21.24 21.95 -7.44
C ALA A 343 22.03 20.65 -7.24
N MET A 344 21.87 20.00 -6.06
CA MET A 344 22.66 18.84 -5.68
C MET A 344 21.83 17.71 -5.07
N LEU A 345 20.72 18.02 -4.40
CA LEU A 345 19.92 17.00 -3.70
C LEU A 345 19.28 16.02 -4.69
N ASP A 346 18.91 16.47 -5.90
CA ASP A 346 18.33 15.59 -6.94
C ASP A 346 19.34 14.50 -7.35
N GLU A 347 20.63 14.86 -7.51
CA GLU A 347 21.69 13.90 -7.84
C GLU A 347 21.98 12.96 -6.67
N ALA A 348 22.04 13.48 -5.44
CA ALA A 348 22.23 12.68 -4.24
C ALA A 348 21.07 11.70 -4.00
N LYS A 349 19.83 12.14 -4.28
CA LYS A 349 18.65 11.28 -4.21
C LYS A 349 18.71 10.16 -5.25
N ALA A 350 19.06 10.48 -6.49
CA ALA A 350 19.18 9.49 -7.56
C ALA A 350 20.23 8.42 -7.21
N SER A 351 21.44 8.84 -6.76
CA SER A 351 22.48 7.91 -6.34
C SER A 351 22.04 7.03 -5.16
N PHE A 352 21.36 7.60 -4.17
CA PHE A 352 20.82 6.83 -3.04
C PHE A 352 19.80 5.78 -3.50
N LEU A 353 18.91 6.11 -4.42
CA LEU A 353 17.91 5.18 -4.95
C LEU A 353 18.57 4.06 -5.77
N GLU A 354 19.57 4.39 -6.60
CA GLU A 354 20.35 3.40 -7.36
C GLU A 354 21.10 2.42 -6.44
N ASP A 355 21.73 2.92 -5.37
CA ASP A 355 22.43 2.09 -4.39
C ASP A 355 21.46 1.12 -3.70
N MET A 356 20.27 1.60 -3.30
CA MET A 356 19.22 0.78 -2.67
C MET A 356 18.65 -0.29 -3.61
N GLU A 357 18.45 0.05 -4.90
CA GLU A 357 18.03 -0.92 -5.91
C GLU A 357 19.09 -1.99 -6.16
N ALA A 358 20.37 -1.61 -6.22
CA ALA A 358 21.47 -2.54 -6.39
C ALA A 358 21.59 -3.50 -5.19
N GLU A 359 21.42 -3.00 -3.96
CA GLU A 359 21.42 -3.81 -2.75
C GLU A 359 20.25 -4.80 -2.77
N LYS A 360 19.03 -4.36 -3.11
CA LYS A 360 17.86 -5.22 -3.26
C LYS A 360 18.07 -6.31 -4.32
N GLN A 361 18.59 -5.96 -5.48
CA GLN A 361 18.88 -6.94 -6.54
C GLN A 361 19.93 -7.99 -6.10
N ALA A 362 20.90 -7.58 -5.29
CA ALA A 362 21.88 -8.50 -4.73
C ALA A 362 21.24 -9.48 -3.73
N ASP A 363 20.37 -9.01 -2.86
CA ASP A 363 19.61 -9.81 -1.89
C ASP A 363 18.65 -10.79 -2.60
N ASP A 364 17.92 -10.31 -3.62
CA ASP A 364 17.04 -11.14 -4.44
C ASP A 364 17.82 -12.25 -5.15
N ALA A 365 18.97 -11.93 -5.74
CA ALA A 365 19.83 -12.91 -6.41
C ALA A 365 20.46 -13.94 -5.42
N GLU A 366 20.73 -13.54 -4.20
CA GLU A 366 21.19 -14.46 -3.14
C GLU A 366 20.04 -15.38 -2.71
N SER A 367 18.85 -14.84 -2.53
CA SER A 367 17.64 -15.61 -2.21
C SER A 367 17.31 -16.62 -3.31
N GLU A 368 17.36 -16.24 -4.59
CA GLU A 368 17.17 -17.16 -5.72
C GLU A 368 18.19 -18.31 -5.71
N LYS A 369 19.45 -18.02 -5.41
CA LYS A 369 20.48 -19.08 -5.29
C LYS A 369 20.20 -20.03 -4.14
N MET A 370 19.74 -19.52 -3.00
CA MET A 370 19.36 -20.37 -1.88
C MET A 370 18.15 -21.25 -2.22
N ILE A 371 17.11 -20.68 -2.85
CA ILE A 371 15.94 -21.43 -3.33
C ILE A 371 16.39 -22.55 -4.27
N ALA A 372 17.21 -22.23 -5.27
CA ALA A 372 17.71 -23.23 -6.22
C ALA A 372 18.50 -24.34 -5.55
N ALA A 373 19.32 -24.03 -4.54
CA ALA A 373 20.07 -25.01 -3.77
C ALA A 373 19.16 -25.95 -2.96
N PHE A 374 18.13 -25.40 -2.29
CA PHE A 374 17.16 -26.21 -1.56
C PHE A 374 16.29 -27.05 -2.50
N VAL A 375 15.82 -26.50 -3.61
CA VAL A 375 15.08 -27.25 -4.64
C VAL A 375 15.90 -28.41 -5.15
N GLU A 376 17.18 -28.20 -5.47
CA GLU A 376 18.08 -29.26 -5.93
C GLU A 376 18.29 -30.34 -4.86
N HIS A 377 18.38 -29.96 -3.59
CA HIS A 377 18.52 -30.89 -2.46
C HIS A 377 17.24 -31.72 -2.26
N LEU A 378 16.08 -31.13 -2.30
CA LEU A 378 14.81 -31.78 -1.96
C LEU A 378 14.11 -32.49 -3.12
N LYS A 379 14.50 -32.21 -4.38
CA LYS A 379 13.78 -32.71 -5.57
C LYS A 379 13.66 -34.23 -5.63
N ASP A 380 14.70 -34.97 -5.22
CA ASP A 380 14.78 -36.42 -5.29
C ASP A 380 14.35 -37.12 -3.99
N MET A 381 14.07 -36.35 -2.92
CA MET A 381 13.64 -36.86 -1.62
C MET A 381 12.16 -37.28 -1.62
N THR A 382 11.84 -38.28 -0.84
CA THR A 382 10.45 -38.68 -0.53
C THR A 382 9.81 -37.72 0.47
N VAL A 383 8.50 -37.82 0.66
CA VAL A 383 7.75 -36.96 1.62
C VAL A 383 8.25 -37.21 3.04
N GLU A 384 8.53 -38.48 3.41
CA GLU A 384 9.05 -38.84 4.72
C GLU A 384 10.46 -38.27 4.96
N GLU A 385 11.35 -38.36 3.94
CA GLU A 385 12.71 -37.83 4.03
C GLU A 385 12.70 -36.29 4.16
N ILE A 386 11.83 -35.57 3.40
CA ILE A 386 11.70 -34.12 3.52
C ILE A 386 11.21 -33.74 4.92
N LYS A 387 10.26 -34.50 5.47
CA LYS A 387 9.70 -34.25 6.80
C LYS A 387 10.75 -34.41 7.91
N ASP A 388 11.70 -35.35 7.75
CA ASP A 388 12.73 -35.64 8.74
C ASP A 388 13.96 -34.70 8.62
N ASP A 389 14.26 -34.21 7.41
CA ASP A 389 15.51 -33.50 7.10
C ASP A 389 15.32 -31.97 6.95
N ALA A 390 14.19 -31.52 6.41
CA ALA A 390 13.96 -30.10 6.15
C ALA A 390 13.30 -29.40 7.34
N PRO A 391 13.87 -28.28 7.84
CA PRO A 391 13.23 -27.46 8.85
C PRO A 391 11.88 -26.93 8.34
N LEU A 392 10.90 -26.81 9.24
CA LEU A 392 9.54 -26.40 8.90
C LEU A 392 9.46 -25.00 8.27
N ASP A 393 10.34 -24.11 8.69
CA ASP A 393 10.53 -22.77 8.17
C ASP A 393 11.01 -22.76 6.70
N VAL A 394 11.99 -23.63 6.39
CA VAL A 394 12.47 -23.80 5.01
C VAL A 394 11.35 -24.35 4.11
N ILE A 395 10.57 -25.31 4.61
CA ILE A 395 9.41 -25.83 3.88
C ILE A 395 8.40 -24.72 3.58
N ARG A 396 8.05 -23.92 4.58
CA ARG A 396 7.11 -22.80 4.43
C ARG A 396 7.64 -21.75 3.47
N TRP A 397 8.92 -21.41 3.57
CA TRP A 397 9.56 -20.44 2.68
C TRP A 397 9.56 -20.92 1.23
N LEU A 398 9.90 -22.21 0.98
CA LEU A 398 9.83 -22.78 -0.35
C LEU A 398 8.41 -22.82 -0.91
N MET A 399 7.38 -23.03 -0.08
CA MET A 399 5.98 -23.06 -0.53
C MET A 399 5.46 -21.72 -1.04
N VAL A 400 6.10 -20.60 -0.68
CA VAL A 400 5.78 -19.27 -1.21
C VAL A 400 6.71 -18.84 -2.34
N SER A 401 7.74 -19.61 -2.62
CA SER A 401 8.73 -19.38 -3.67
C SER A 401 8.28 -20.00 -5.00
N ASP A 402 8.88 -19.57 -6.11
CA ASP A 402 8.65 -20.16 -7.43
C ASP A 402 9.48 -21.46 -7.58
N ILE A 403 8.87 -22.58 -7.23
CA ILE A 403 9.49 -23.91 -7.26
C ILE A 403 8.72 -24.88 -8.17
N PRO A 404 9.35 -25.98 -8.64
CA PRO A 404 8.68 -26.99 -9.47
C PRO A 404 7.41 -27.56 -8.83
N GLU A 405 6.36 -27.75 -9.65
CA GLU A 405 5.03 -28.17 -9.19
C GLU A 405 5.04 -29.56 -8.49
N ASP A 406 5.92 -30.44 -8.89
CA ASP A 406 6.09 -31.76 -8.27
C ASP A 406 6.70 -31.66 -6.86
N LEU A 407 7.66 -30.77 -6.65
CA LEU A 407 8.20 -30.47 -5.31
C LEU A 407 7.14 -29.77 -4.45
N MET A 408 6.42 -28.79 -5.00
CA MET A 408 5.32 -28.14 -4.29
C MET A 408 4.30 -29.13 -3.73
N LYS A 409 3.90 -30.12 -4.53
CA LYS A 409 2.97 -31.18 -4.08
C LYS A 409 3.52 -32.06 -2.96
N LYS A 410 4.85 -32.31 -2.97
CA LYS A 410 5.50 -33.05 -1.88
C LYS A 410 5.48 -32.21 -0.59
N LEU A 411 5.82 -30.91 -0.67
CA LEU A 411 5.81 -30.01 0.48
C LEU A 411 4.39 -29.81 1.04
N GLU A 412 3.38 -29.66 0.18
CA GLU A 412 1.96 -29.61 0.60
C GLU A 412 1.59 -30.86 1.43
N LYS A 413 2.02 -32.04 0.99
CA LYS A 413 1.75 -33.29 1.70
C LYS A 413 2.50 -33.38 3.03
N VAL A 414 3.76 -32.94 3.09
CA VAL A 414 4.51 -32.84 4.36
C VAL A 414 3.77 -31.94 5.35
N MET A 415 3.28 -30.78 4.91
CA MET A 415 2.52 -29.86 5.76
C MET A 415 1.20 -30.47 6.25
N GLU A 416 0.49 -31.23 5.40
CA GLU A 416 -0.74 -31.96 5.80
C GLU A 416 -0.48 -33.03 6.88
N GLU A 417 0.69 -33.67 6.85
CA GLU A 417 1.06 -34.69 7.83
C GLU A 417 1.64 -34.13 9.16
N LEU A 418 2.06 -32.86 9.15
CA LEU A 418 2.56 -32.16 10.33
C LEU A 418 1.48 -31.42 11.12
N GLN A 419 0.28 -31.21 10.53
CA GLN A 419 -0.91 -30.65 11.16
C GLN A 419 -1.75 -31.72 11.86
#